data_dca222fe58ba627fa70a2ff12529e18d
#
_entry.id   dca222fe58ba627fa70a2ff12529e18d
#
_cell.length_a   1.000
_cell.length_b   1.000
_cell.length_c   1.000
_cell.angle_alpha   90.00
_cell.angle_beta   90.00
_cell.angle_gamma   90.00
#
_symmetry.space_group_name_H-M   'P 1'
#
loop_
_entity.id
_entity.type
_entity.pdbx_description
1 polymer ?
#
loop_
_entity_poly.entity_id
_entity_poly.type
_entity_poly.pdbx_seq_one_letter_code
_entity_poly.pdbx_strand_id
1 'polypeptide(L)'
;MIPIDILSKIDCKQRHEMSDQLIVIDAEDRPLGSKCKLDCHLMTNINNGLIHRGLSVLLFNSNNELLLTQRSDTKIVFPSQLANTCDAHPLYTPSEREETDAIGAKRAAQRRLRLELGIHIPIDDFLFMARFEYNVISDDIYGEHEVDYVFVVQRDVTPEPNFEEVQWFGWVSRDEIFDFISKFLIK
;
A
#
# COMPACT_ATOMS: atom_id res chain seq x y z
N MET A 1 3.01 -25.13 -2.07
CA MET A 1 1.63 -25.37 -2.57
C MET A 1 0.71 -24.79 -1.53
N ILE A 2 0.01 -23.68 -1.87
CA ILE A 2 -0.90 -22.98 -0.95
C ILE A 2 -2.05 -23.92 -0.64
N PRO A 3 -2.43 -24.12 0.63
CA PRO A 3 -3.59 -24.91 0.96
C PRO A 3 -4.83 -24.34 0.25
N ILE A 4 -5.55 -25.17 -0.48
CA ILE A 4 -6.77 -24.81 -1.25
C ILE A 4 -7.82 -24.15 -0.34
N ASP A 5 -7.77 -24.43 0.94
CA ASP A 5 -8.67 -23.90 1.98
C ASP A 5 -8.49 -22.38 2.25
N ILE A 6 -7.31 -21.83 2.01
CA ILE A 6 -7.03 -20.39 2.19
C ILE A 6 -7.66 -19.58 1.06
N LEU A 7 -7.53 -20.05 -0.18
CA LEU A 7 -8.09 -19.36 -1.35
C LEU A 7 -9.63 -19.40 -1.39
N SER A 8 -10.26 -20.42 -0.79
CA SER A 8 -11.72 -20.53 -0.79
C SER A 8 -12.45 -19.47 0.05
N LYS A 9 -11.74 -18.89 1.03
CA LYS A 9 -12.28 -17.86 1.95
C LYS A 9 -12.11 -16.43 1.42
N ILE A 10 -11.35 -16.24 0.35
CA ILE A 10 -11.05 -14.92 -0.22
C ILE A 10 -12.12 -14.55 -1.24
N ASP A 11 -12.66 -13.34 -1.15
CA ASP A 11 -13.56 -12.78 -2.17
C ASP A 11 -12.94 -12.82 -3.56
N CYS A 12 -13.76 -12.99 -4.61
CA CYS A 12 -13.26 -13.19 -5.97
C CYS A 12 -12.44 -12.01 -6.52
N LYS A 13 -12.75 -10.77 -6.09
CA LYS A 13 -12.00 -9.56 -6.50
C LYS A 13 -10.66 -9.48 -5.78
N GLN A 14 -10.65 -9.70 -4.45
CA GLN A 14 -9.41 -9.79 -3.67
C GLN A 14 -8.51 -10.91 -4.22
N ARG A 15 -9.11 -12.02 -4.65
CA ARG A 15 -8.39 -13.14 -5.27
C ARG A 15 -7.71 -12.74 -6.58
N HIS A 16 -8.35 -11.88 -7.39
CA HIS A 16 -7.76 -11.35 -8.61
C HIS A 16 -6.55 -10.45 -8.30
N GLU A 17 -6.67 -9.53 -7.36
CA GLU A 17 -5.55 -8.68 -6.91
C GLU A 17 -4.37 -9.48 -6.34
N MET A 18 -4.65 -10.60 -5.66
CA MET A 18 -3.60 -11.48 -5.14
C MET A 18 -2.78 -12.18 -6.23
N SER A 19 -3.26 -12.20 -7.47
CA SER A 19 -2.51 -12.71 -8.63
C SER A 19 -1.58 -11.69 -9.29
N ASP A 20 -1.69 -10.40 -8.92
CA ASP A 20 -0.86 -9.31 -9.43
C ASP A 20 0.63 -9.62 -9.19
N GLN A 21 1.45 -9.34 -10.19
CA GLN A 21 2.90 -9.57 -10.12
C GLN A 21 3.59 -8.35 -9.52
N LEU A 22 4.14 -8.51 -8.33
CA LEU A 22 4.90 -7.47 -7.63
C LEU A 22 6.39 -7.56 -7.97
N ILE A 23 7.11 -6.46 -7.76
CA ILE A 23 8.55 -6.38 -7.98
C ILE A 23 9.27 -6.95 -6.77
N VAL A 24 9.89 -8.13 -6.92
CA VAL A 24 10.76 -8.74 -5.89
C VAL A 24 12.16 -8.15 -6.01
N ILE A 25 12.77 -7.85 -4.88
CA ILE A 25 14.05 -7.14 -4.77
C ILE A 25 15.02 -7.84 -3.81
N ASP A 26 16.29 -7.43 -3.87
CA ASP A 26 17.28 -7.73 -2.82
C ASP A 26 17.33 -6.61 -1.76
N ALA A 27 18.20 -6.76 -0.76
CA ALA A 27 18.39 -5.81 0.33
C ALA A 27 18.89 -4.42 -0.14
N GLU A 28 19.48 -4.32 -1.33
CA GLU A 28 19.92 -3.07 -1.95
C GLU A 28 18.85 -2.47 -2.88
N ASP A 29 17.62 -3.02 -2.88
CA ASP A 29 16.48 -2.61 -3.71
C ASP A 29 16.71 -2.85 -5.23
N ARG A 30 17.55 -3.83 -5.60
CA ARG A 30 17.75 -4.20 -7.01
C ARG A 30 16.70 -5.24 -7.42
N PRO A 31 15.98 -5.04 -8.54
CA PRO A 31 14.95 -5.98 -8.99
C PRO A 31 15.53 -7.36 -9.29
N LEU A 32 14.99 -8.40 -8.66
CA LEU A 32 15.33 -9.80 -8.89
C LEU A 32 14.33 -10.49 -9.83
N GLY A 33 13.13 -9.92 -10.00
CA GLY A 33 12.06 -10.49 -10.82
C GLY A 33 10.69 -10.16 -10.26
N SER A 34 9.74 -11.08 -10.41
CA SER A 34 8.38 -10.92 -9.87
C SER A 34 7.88 -12.16 -9.14
N LYS A 35 6.95 -11.94 -8.23
CA LYS A 35 6.08 -12.98 -7.65
C LYS A 35 4.67 -12.44 -7.51
N CYS A 36 3.68 -13.34 -7.46
CA CYS A 36 2.33 -12.90 -7.21
C CYS A 36 2.20 -12.25 -5.82
N LYS A 37 1.29 -11.31 -5.70
CA LYS A 37 1.05 -10.56 -4.45
C LYS A 37 0.82 -11.52 -3.27
N LEU A 38 0.07 -12.59 -3.49
CA LEU A 38 -0.16 -13.60 -2.45
C LEU A 38 1.16 -14.18 -1.93
N ASP A 39 2.06 -14.61 -2.82
CA ASP A 39 3.35 -15.18 -2.42
C ASP A 39 4.23 -14.16 -1.68
N CYS A 40 4.16 -12.88 -2.07
CA CYS A 40 4.91 -11.80 -1.44
C CYS A 40 4.48 -11.55 0.01
N HIS A 41 3.23 -11.83 0.35
CA HIS A 41 2.67 -11.58 1.68
C HIS A 41 2.59 -12.83 2.57
N LEU A 42 2.98 -14.02 2.10
CA LEU A 42 3.02 -15.21 2.94
C LEU A 42 4.20 -15.16 3.91
N MET A 43 3.94 -15.28 5.21
CA MET A 43 4.97 -15.33 6.26
C MET A 43 6.02 -16.41 6.01
N THR A 44 5.63 -17.55 5.39
CA THR A 44 6.60 -18.58 5.01
C THR A 44 7.64 -18.11 4.00
N ASN A 45 7.28 -17.22 3.07
CA ASN A 45 8.20 -16.65 2.10
C ASN A 45 9.00 -15.49 2.68
N ILE A 46 8.35 -14.64 3.48
CA ILE A 46 8.96 -13.51 4.19
C ILE A 46 10.06 -14.04 5.12
N ASN A 47 9.79 -15.07 5.91
CA ASN A 47 10.77 -15.71 6.81
C ASN A 47 11.93 -16.37 6.05
N ASN A 48 11.78 -16.64 4.76
CA ASN A 48 12.84 -17.10 3.87
C ASN A 48 13.55 -15.95 3.11
N GLY A 49 13.34 -14.70 3.54
CA GLY A 49 14.05 -13.53 3.03
C GLY A 49 13.44 -12.90 1.77
N LEU A 50 12.17 -13.19 1.46
CA LEU A 50 11.51 -12.52 0.34
C LEU A 50 11.20 -11.07 0.72
N ILE A 51 11.66 -10.13 -0.12
CA ILE A 51 11.40 -8.69 -0.02
C ILE A 51 10.78 -8.23 -1.33
N HIS A 52 9.82 -7.29 -1.26
CA HIS A 52 9.24 -6.67 -2.45
C HIS A 52 9.13 -5.15 -2.30
N ARG A 53 8.84 -4.44 -3.39
CA ARG A 53 8.65 -3.00 -3.35
C ARG A 53 7.25 -2.64 -2.90
N GLY A 54 7.18 -1.72 -1.93
CA GLY A 54 5.99 -1.02 -1.50
C GLY A 54 6.03 0.46 -1.86
N LEU A 55 4.92 1.15 -1.62
CA LEU A 55 4.83 2.60 -1.65
C LEU A 55 3.76 3.11 -0.68
N SER A 56 4.04 4.25 -0.07
CA SER A 56 3.10 5.01 0.77
C SER A 56 2.90 6.41 0.21
N VAL A 57 1.67 6.89 0.19
CA VAL A 57 1.32 8.27 -0.16
C VAL A 57 0.75 8.99 1.06
N LEU A 58 1.37 10.12 1.40
CA LEU A 58 0.89 11.07 2.40
C LEU A 58 0.32 12.29 1.66
N LEU A 59 -1.01 12.39 1.59
CA LEU A 59 -1.69 13.49 0.90
C LEU A 59 -2.20 14.50 1.91
N PHE A 60 -1.74 15.74 1.75
CA PHE A 60 -2.14 16.89 2.56
C PHE A 60 -3.03 17.84 1.75
N ASN A 61 -4.04 18.42 2.39
CA ASN A 61 -4.83 19.52 1.82
C ASN A 61 -4.14 20.88 2.04
N SER A 62 -4.78 21.95 1.58
CA SER A 62 -4.28 23.33 1.76
C SER A 62 -4.24 23.79 3.22
N ASN A 63 -4.99 23.14 4.13
CA ASN A 63 -4.95 23.37 5.58
C ASN A 63 -3.83 22.59 6.28
N ASN A 64 -2.99 21.82 5.55
CA ASN A 64 -1.99 20.90 6.07
C ASN A 64 -2.57 19.77 6.93
N GLU A 65 -3.80 19.34 6.66
CA GLU A 65 -4.39 18.16 7.23
C GLU A 65 -4.04 16.94 6.36
N LEU A 66 -3.69 15.82 6.99
CA LEU A 66 -3.37 14.56 6.32
C LEU A 66 -4.66 13.76 6.06
N LEU A 67 -4.83 13.28 4.85
CA LEU A 67 -5.88 12.32 4.52
C LEU A 67 -5.47 10.95 5.01
N LEU A 68 -6.12 10.45 6.04
CA LEU A 68 -5.98 9.07 6.51
C LEU A 68 -7.11 8.20 5.99
N THR A 69 -6.84 6.92 5.86
CA THR A 69 -7.80 5.90 5.44
C THR A 69 -7.90 4.79 6.48
N GLN A 70 -8.99 4.06 6.45
CA GLN A 70 -9.12 2.78 7.14
C GLN A 70 -9.39 1.70 6.09
N ARG A 71 -8.54 0.69 6.09
CA ARG A 71 -8.62 -0.45 5.17
C ARG A 71 -9.96 -1.17 5.35
N SER A 72 -10.55 -1.65 4.26
CA SER A 72 -11.74 -2.50 4.34
C SER A 72 -11.51 -3.72 5.23
N ASP A 73 -12.53 -4.18 5.92
CA ASP A 73 -12.52 -5.41 6.72
C ASP A 73 -12.39 -6.68 5.86
N THR A 74 -12.62 -6.57 4.55
CA THR A 74 -12.46 -7.65 3.57
C THR A 74 -11.03 -7.81 3.06
N LYS A 75 -10.12 -6.90 3.42
CA LYS A 75 -8.70 -7.00 3.02
C LYS A 75 -8.04 -8.20 3.68
N ILE A 76 -7.16 -8.88 2.93
CA ILE A 76 -6.47 -10.09 3.39
C ILE A 76 -5.36 -9.74 4.37
N VAL A 77 -4.65 -8.65 4.10
CA VAL A 77 -3.51 -8.18 4.91
C VAL A 77 -3.92 -6.90 5.62
N PHE A 78 -3.74 -6.85 6.94
CA PHE A 78 -4.13 -5.74 7.81
C PHE A 78 -5.58 -5.24 7.62
N PRO A 79 -6.60 -6.13 7.71
CA PRO A 79 -8.00 -5.69 7.61
C PRO A 79 -8.36 -4.70 8.73
N SER A 80 -9.18 -3.72 8.40
CA SER A 80 -9.68 -2.68 9.33
C SER A 80 -8.63 -1.81 10.02
N GLN A 81 -7.35 -1.90 9.60
CA GLN A 81 -6.30 -1.05 10.17
C GLN A 81 -6.35 0.36 9.59
N LEU A 82 -5.93 1.32 10.40
CA LEU A 82 -5.66 2.68 9.96
C LEU A 82 -4.44 2.67 9.04
N ALA A 83 -4.48 3.44 7.98
CA ALA A 83 -3.46 3.48 6.95
C ALA A 83 -3.18 4.94 6.50
N ASN A 84 -2.09 5.15 5.80
CA ASN A 84 -1.81 6.39 5.09
C ASN A 84 -2.92 6.67 4.06
N THR A 85 -2.79 7.72 3.28
CA THR A 85 -3.74 8.03 2.22
C THR A 85 -3.87 6.87 1.23
N CYS A 86 -2.74 6.23 0.89
CA CYS A 86 -2.69 5.04 0.06
C CYS A 86 -1.39 4.27 0.33
N ASP A 87 -1.50 2.99 0.66
CA ASP A 87 -0.39 2.05 0.77
C ASP A 87 -0.57 0.96 -0.30
N ALA A 88 0.46 0.76 -1.14
CA ALA A 88 0.32 -0.04 -2.35
C ALA A 88 1.66 -0.62 -2.83
N HIS A 89 1.60 -1.34 -3.96
CA HIS A 89 2.76 -1.99 -4.57
C HIS A 89 2.89 -1.62 -6.05
N PRO A 90 4.10 -1.28 -6.52
CA PRO A 90 4.39 -1.23 -7.95
C PRO A 90 4.29 -2.63 -8.57
N LEU A 91 3.62 -2.71 -9.72
CA LEU A 91 3.49 -3.94 -10.48
C LEU A 91 4.73 -4.21 -11.34
N TYR A 92 5.01 -5.49 -11.62
CA TYR A 92 6.08 -5.90 -12.52
C TYR A 92 5.71 -5.66 -13.99
N THR A 93 5.32 -4.43 -14.32
CA THR A 93 5.02 -3.97 -15.68
C THR A 93 6.12 -3.02 -16.19
N PRO A 94 6.33 -2.89 -17.50
CA PRO A 94 7.35 -1.96 -18.02
C PRO A 94 7.19 -0.53 -17.48
N SER A 95 5.96 -0.06 -17.32
CA SER A 95 5.68 1.32 -16.86
C SER A 95 5.93 1.54 -15.37
N GLU A 96 5.69 0.52 -14.53
CA GLU A 96 5.86 0.64 -13.07
C GLU A 96 7.23 0.14 -12.58
N ARG A 97 8.04 -0.46 -13.48
CA ARG A 97 9.46 -0.81 -13.23
C ARG A 97 10.45 0.29 -13.59
N GLU A 98 10.00 1.41 -14.15
CA GLU A 98 10.86 2.53 -14.50
C GLU A 98 11.44 3.16 -13.22
N GLU A 99 12.77 3.14 -13.08
CA GLU A 99 13.44 3.54 -11.83
C GLU A 99 13.82 5.02 -11.79
N THR A 100 13.97 5.65 -12.96
CA THR A 100 14.36 7.07 -13.08
C THR A 100 13.39 7.95 -12.29
N ASP A 101 13.89 8.72 -11.33
CA ASP A 101 13.09 9.63 -10.47
C ASP A 101 11.92 8.95 -9.75
N ALA A 102 12.02 7.63 -9.50
CA ALA A 102 10.97 6.78 -8.93
C ALA A 102 9.65 6.85 -9.73
N ILE A 103 9.70 7.12 -11.03
CA ILE A 103 8.50 7.35 -11.87
C ILE A 103 7.58 6.13 -11.92
N GLY A 104 8.15 4.91 -11.87
CA GLY A 104 7.37 3.68 -11.82
C GLY A 104 6.51 3.58 -10.55
N ALA A 105 7.09 3.89 -9.39
CA ALA A 105 6.38 3.92 -8.12
C ALA A 105 5.33 5.06 -8.08
N LYS A 106 5.62 6.23 -8.66
CA LYS A 106 4.64 7.33 -8.80
C LYS A 106 3.44 6.92 -9.67
N ARG A 107 3.66 6.16 -10.76
CA ARG A 107 2.57 5.63 -11.61
C ARG A 107 1.72 4.61 -10.85
N ALA A 108 2.35 3.75 -10.05
CA ALA A 108 1.64 2.83 -9.18
C ALA A 108 0.79 3.58 -8.14
N ALA A 109 1.35 4.61 -7.48
CA ALA A 109 0.64 5.48 -6.55
C ALA A 109 -0.58 6.15 -7.23
N GLN A 110 -0.41 6.72 -8.43
CA GLN A 110 -1.50 7.32 -9.19
C GLN A 110 -2.60 6.32 -9.53
N ARG A 111 -2.22 5.10 -9.96
CA ARG A 111 -3.15 4.01 -10.24
C ARG A 111 -3.97 3.63 -9.02
N ARG A 112 -3.31 3.46 -7.86
CA ARG A 112 -3.96 3.01 -6.63
C ARG A 112 -4.84 4.11 -6.01
N LEU A 113 -4.40 5.36 -5.95
CA LEU A 113 -5.22 6.50 -5.51
C LEU A 113 -6.53 6.61 -6.30
N ARG A 114 -6.44 6.40 -7.63
CA ARG A 114 -7.63 6.40 -8.48
C ARG A 114 -8.57 5.22 -8.18
N LEU A 115 -8.02 4.03 -7.93
CA LEU A 115 -8.79 2.82 -7.67
C LEU A 115 -9.43 2.83 -6.28
N GLU A 116 -8.71 3.30 -5.28
CA GLU A 116 -9.13 3.24 -3.88
C GLU A 116 -10.00 4.44 -3.47
N LEU A 117 -9.66 5.64 -3.97
CA LEU A 117 -10.27 6.90 -3.53
C LEU A 117 -10.84 7.76 -4.66
N GLY A 118 -10.82 7.30 -5.91
CA GLY A 118 -11.26 8.10 -7.06
C GLY A 118 -10.40 9.33 -7.35
N ILE A 119 -9.26 9.48 -6.66
CA ILE A 119 -8.40 10.67 -6.74
C ILE A 119 -7.44 10.56 -7.93
N HIS A 120 -7.35 11.64 -8.72
CA HIS A 120 -6.36 11.77 -9.78
C HIS A 120 -5.31 12.83 -9.43
N ILE A 121 -4.07 12.38 -9.22
CA ILE A 121 -2.91 13.24 -8.93
C ILE A 121 -1.98 13.25 -10.15
N PRO A 122 -1.56 14.40 -10.69
CA PRO A 122 -0.50 14.48 -11.68
C PRO A 122 0.81 13.88 -11.17
N ILE A 123 1.56 13.23 -12.05
CA ILE A 123 2.83 12.57 -11.67
C ILE A 123 3.84 13.54 -11.04
N ASP A 124 3.87 14.78 -11.51
CA ASP A 124 4.80 15.81 -11.05
C ASP A 124 4.47 16.33 -9.63
N ASP A 125 3.24 16.08 -9.14
CA ASP A 125 2.84 16.48 -7.78
C ASP A 125 3.37 15.50 -6.71
N PHE A 126 3.86 14.31 -7.09
CA PHE A 126 4.44 13.36 -6.15
C PHE A 126 5.87 13.74 -5.80
N LEU A 127 6.07 14.26 -4.60
CA LEU A 127 7.38 14.52 -4.05
C LEU A 127 7.92 13.26 -3.37
N PHE A 128 8.98 12.69 -3.94
CA PHE A 128 9.68 11.56 -3.30
C PHE A 128 10.40 12.04 -2.04
N MET A 129 10.09 11.46 -0.88
CA MET A 129 10.67 11.85 0.41
C MET A 129 11.79 10.93 0.85
N ALA A 130 11.54 9.63 0.84
CA ALA A 130 12.45 8.62 1.35
C ALA A 130 12.04 7.24 0.88
N ARG A 131 12.89 6.26 1.13
CA ARG A 131 12.54 4.84 1.16
C ARG A 131 13.11 4.21 2.42
N PHE A 132 12.41 3.24 2.97
CA PHE A 132 12.84 2.48 4.14
C PHE A 132 12.38 1.03 4.02
N GLU A 133 13.12 0.14 4.65
CA GLU A 133 12.75 -1.26 4.77
C GLU A 133 11.97 -1.48 6.06
N TYR A 134 10.90 -2.28 5.99
CA TYR A 134 10.19 -2.76 7.16
C TYR A 134 9.71 -4.21 6.98
N ASN A 135 9.54 -4.88 8.12
CA ASN A 135 8.99 -6.23 8.19
C ASN A 135 7.95 -6.28 9.31
N VAL A 136 6.71 -6.60 9.01
CA VAL A 136 5.61 -6.57 9.95
C VAL A 136 4.63 -7.73 9.72
N ILE A 137 4.15 -8.31 10.81
CA ILE A 137 3.22 -9.45 10.81
C ILE A 137 1.79 -8.91 10.84
N SER A 138 0.93 -9.35 9.92
CA SER A 138 -0.51 -9.10 9.95
C SER A 138 -1.23 -10.14 10.82
N ASP A 139 -0.94 -11.41 10.55
CA ASP A 139 -1.44 -12.57 11.30
C ASP A 139 -0.48 -13.77 11.16
N ASP A 140 -0.91 -14.96 11.59
CA ASP A 140 -0.09 -16.18 11.52
C ASP A 140 0.29 -16.61 10.10
N ILE A 141 -0.43 -16.14 9.09
CA ILE A 141 -0.27 -16.53 7.68
C ILE A 141 0.36 -15.43 6.85
N TYR A 142 -0.05 -14.17 7.09
CA TYR A 142 0.27 -13.02 6.27
C TYR A 142 1.06 -11.94 6.99
N GLY A 143 1.86 -11.21 6.23
CA GLY A 143 2.62 -10.05 6.66
C GLY A 143 3.17 -9.29 5.47
N GLU A 144 4.03 -8.33 5.75
CA GLU A 144 4.74 -7.54 4.74
C GLU A 144 6.22 -7.45 5.09
N HIS A 145 7.07 -7.57 4.06
CA HIS A 145 8.50 -7.28 4.11
C HIS A 145 8.85 -6.50 2.85
N GLU A 146 9.01 -5.19 3.01
CA GLU A 146 9.07 -4.26 1.90
C GLU A 146 10.19 -3.24 2.02
N VAL A 147 10.69 -2.79 0.86
CA VAL A 147 11.28 -1.47 0.71
C VAL A 147 10.19 -0.53 0.21
N ASP A 148 9.72 0.33 1.10
CA ASP A 148 8.61 1.25 0.87
C ASP A 148 9.10 2.62 0.38
N TYR A 149 8.49 3.11 -0.70
CA TYR A 149 8.77 4.42 -1.31
C TYR A 149 7.74 5.44 -0.83
N VAL A 150 8.15 6.38 0.01
CA VAL A 150 7.27 7.39 0.59
C VAL A 150 7.16 8.60 -0.31
N PHE A 151 5.93 8.93 -0.69
CA PHE A 151 5.60 10.14 -1.44
C PHE A 151 4.74 11.09 -0.62
N VAL A 152 5.04 12.38 -0.73
CA VAL A 152 4.19 13.46 -0.21
C VAL A 152 3.53 14.18 -1.38
N VAL A 153 2.24 14.45 -1.22
CA VAL A 153 1.44 15.24 -2.15
C VAL A 153 0.73 16.33 -1.35
N GLN A 154 0.71 17.57 -1.85
CA GLN A 154 -0.12 18.63 -1.30
C GLN A 154 -1.14 19.07 -2.35
N ARG A 155 -2.41 18.74 -2.11
CA ARG A 155 -3.50 19.06 -3.05
C ARG A 155 -4.86 18.96 -2.38
N ASP A 156 -5.75 19.90 -2.68
CA ASP A 156 -7.16 19.78 -2.32
C ASP A 156 -7.84 18.80 -3.26
N VAL A 157 -8.49 17.80 -2.70
CA VAL A 157 -9.19 16.74 -3.43
C VAL A 157 -10.52 16.41 -2.75
N THR A 158 -11.42 15.82 -3.51
CA THR A 158 -12.66 15.23 -2.99
C THR A 158 -12.58 13.73 -3.20
N PRO A 159 -12.31 12.93 -2.15
CA PRO A 159 -12.25 11.48 -2.27
C PRO A 159 -13.62 10.87 -2.60
N GLU A 160 -13.61 9.89 -3.51
CA GLU A 160 -14.74 9.01 -3.84
C GLU A 160 -14.32 7.57 -3.55
N PRO A 161 -14.46 7.09 -2.30
CA PRO A 161 -13.87 5.81 -1.88
C PRO A 161 -14.55 4.61 -2.55
N ASN A 162 -13.71 3.66 -2.96
CA ASN A 162 -14.14 2.30 -3.22
C ASN A 162 -14.25 1.56 -1.88
N PHE A 163 -15.44 1.31 -1.39
CA PHE A 163 -15.67 0.69 -0.08
C PHE A 163 -15.19 -0.76 0.03
N GLU A 164 -14.86 -1.41 -1.08
CA GLU A 164 -14.18 -2.72 -1.07
C GLU A 164 -12.70 -2.60 -0.67
N GLU A 165 -12.12 -1.41 -0.81
CA GLU A 165 -10.72 -1.10 -0.48
C GLU A 165 -10.59 -0.29 0.81
N VAL A 166 -11.43 0.75 0.96
CA VAL A 166 -11.35 1.75 2.02
C VAL A 166 -12.73 1.90 2.67
N GLN A 167 -12.87 1.46 3.91
CA GLN A 167 -14.16 1.55 4.63
C GLN A 167 -14.40 2.91 5.30
N TRP A 168 -13.33 3.69 5.54
CA TRP A 168 -13.40 5.03 6.11
C TRP A 168 -12.22 5.88 5.64
N PHE A 169 -12.42 7.18 5.54
CA PHE A 169 -11.38 8.17 5.33
C PHE A 169 -11.70 9.47 6.07
N GLY A 170 -10.67 10.28 6.37
CA GLY A 170 -10.86 11.57 7.00
C GLY A 170 -9.58 12.41 7.00
N TRP A 171 -9.78 13.71 7.01
CA TRP A 171 -8.70 14.68 7.18
C TRP A 171 -8.37 14.85 8.65
N VAL A 172 -7.10 14.76 9.00
CA VAL A 172 -6.61 14.83 10.38
C VAL A 172 -5.51 15.87 10.47
N SER A 173 -5.68 16.82 11.38
CA SER A 173 -4.69 17.87 11.60
C SER A 173 -3.45 17.33 12.33
N ARG A 174 -2.33 18.08 12.23
CA ARG A 174 -1.10 17.75 12.93
C ARG A 174 -1.30 17.60 14.45
N ASP A 175 -2.14 18.45 15.04
CA ASP A 175 -2.33 18.50 16.50
C ASP A 175 -3.19 17.33 16.99
N GLU A 176 -4.03 16.77 16.12
CA GLU A 176 -4.95 15.67 16.46
C GLU A 176 -4.40 14.29 16.12
N ILE A 177 -3.35 14.19 15.29
CA ILE A 177 -2.93 12.92 14.70
C ILE A 177 -2.50 11.88 15.74
N PHE A 178 -1.80 12.28 16.81
CA PHE A 178 -1.37 11.36 17.86
C PHE A 178 -2.55 10.81 18.65
N ASP A 179 -3.48 11.68 19.03
CA ASP A 179 -4.70 11.28 19.74
C ASP A 179 -5.60 10.41 18.87
N PHE A 180 -5.65 10.71 17.56
CA PHE A 180 -6.42 9.95 16.60
C PHE A 180 -5.85 8.54 16.43
N ILE A 181 -4.55 8.40 16.16
CA ILE A 181 -3.87 7.10 16.01
C ILE A 181 -3.98 6.27 17.30
N SER A 182 -3.80 6.90 18.46
CA SER A 182 -3.90 6.21 19.76
C SER A 182 -5.24 5.52 19.98
N LYS A 183 -6.35 6.07 19.46
CA LYS A 183 -7.68 5.44 19.54
C LYS A 183 -7.80 4.14 18.73
N PHE A 184 -6.96 3.97 17.71
CA PHE A 184 -6.92 2.75 16.90
C PHE A 184 -5.95 1.69 17.43
N LEU A 185 -4.93 2.09 18.21
CA LEU A 185 -3.93 1.19 18.78
C LEU A 185 -4.40 0.48 20.06
N ILE A 186 -5.49 0.93 20.68
CA ILE A 186 -6.01 0.43 21.98
C ILE A 186 -7.08 -0.66 21.80
N LYS A 187 -7.14 -1.33 20.64
CA LYS A 187 -8.12 -2.41 20.44
C LYS A 187 -7.43 -3.78 20.53
#